data_8167ff2d1795076b6e0a5ed5cda0e279
#
_entry.id   8167ff2d1795076b6e0a5ed5cda0e279
#
_cell.length_a   1.000
_cell.length_b   1.000
_cell.length_c   1.000
_cell.angle_alpha   90.00
_cell.angle_beta   90.00
_cell.angle_gamma   90.00
#
_symmetry.space_group_name_H-M   'P 1'
#
loop_
_entity.id
_entity.type
_entity.pdbx_description
1 polymer ?
#
loop_
_entity_poly.entity_id
_entity_poly.type
_entity_poly.pdbx_seq_one_letter_code
_entity_poly.pdbx_strand_id
1 'polypeptide(L)'
;VNDNLKVRGFATSTDLSTRIAANPRTVLLTRYGAKIRTVKAKGRRGLTGDPARGIQAGRKAAGTKGVKIKTGGGAKRLAGAFWVRLAGSGQWAPVVRTGDGRNDYRVLYGPSVHQVWSDVRSTVAPQAMQHAADEFIRQFDRLS
;
A
#
# COMPACT_ATOMS: atom_id res chain seq x y z
N VAL A 1 8.16 1.19 6.59
CA VAL A 1 8.28 0.71 5.20
C VAL A 1 9.29 -0.42 5.09
N ASN A 2 10.27 -0.50 5.99
CA ASN A 2 11.43 -1.39 5.84
C ASN A 2 11.18 -2.87 6.18
N ASP A 3 10.09 -3.22 6.89
CA ASP A 3 9.84 -4.60 7.31
C ASP A 3 9.31 -5.52 6.20
N ASN A 4 8.89 -4.95 5.08
CA ASN A 4 8.30 -5.71 3.97
C ASN A 4 9.30 -6.07 2.86
N LEU A 5 10.51 -5.54 2.94
CA LEU A 5 11.60 -5.81 2.00
C LEU A 5 12.82 -6.19 2.82
N LYS A 6 13.33 -7.39 2.63
CA LYS A 6 14.50 -7.89 3.39
C LYS A 6 15.57 -8.36 2.42
N VAL A 7 16.79 -7.91 2.61
CA VAL A 7 17.96 -8.51 2.00
C VAL A 7 18.27 -9.78 2.78
N ARG A 8 18.37 -10.91 2.08
CA ARG A 8 18.71 -12.21 2.67
C ARG A 8 19.97 -12.72 1.98
N GLY A 9 20.98 -13.00 2.76
CA GLY A 9 22.30 -13.38 2.28
C GLY A 9 23.04 -12.15 1.76
N PHE A 10 24.23 -11.96 2.27
CA PHE A 10 25.18 -11.00 1.73
C PHE A 10 26.19 -11.78 0.90
N ALA A 11 26.67 -11.16 -0.17
CA ALA A 11 27.74 -11.73 -0.96
C ALA A 11 28.97 -12.00 -0.07
N THR A 12 29.53 -13.18 -0.20
CA THR A 12 30.77 -13.61 0.47
C THR A 12 31.82 -13.88 -0.60
N SER A 13 33.06 -14.12 -0.20
CA SER A 13 34.14 -14.49 -1.12
C SER A 13 33.87 -15.80 -1.88
N THR A 14 33.03 -16.68 -1.33
CA THR A 14 32.66 -17.98 -1.91
C THR A 14 31.28 -17.96 -2.60
N ASP A 15 30.40 -17.03 -2.25
CA ASP A 15 29.07 -16.85 -2.88
C ASP A 15 28.81 -15.38 -3.11
N LEU A 16 28.91 -14.97 -4.37
CA LEU A 16 28.69 -13.59 -4.83
C LEU A 16 27.20 -13.24 -5.02
N SER A 17 26.29 -14.05 -4.50
CA SER A 17 24.85 -13.81 -4.65
C SER A 17 24.26 -13.04 -3.47
N THR A 18 23.32 -12.16 -3.77
CA THR A 18 22.47 -11.48 -2.78
C THR A 18 21.02 -11.65 -3.16
N ARG A 19 20.20 -12.01 -2.19
CA ARG A 19 18.76 -12.23 -2.40
C ARG A 19 17.93 -11.15 -1.73
N ILE A 20 17.05 -10.52 -2.51
CA ILE A 20 16.04 -9.58 -2.00
C ILE A 20 14.71 -10.32 -1.90
N ALA A 21 14.16 -10.40 -0.71
CA ALA A 21 12.85 -11.00 -0.44
C ALA A 21 11.81 -9.92 -0.10
N ALA A 22 10.69 -9.95 -0.80
CA ALA A 22 9.55 -9.06 -0.55
C ALA A 22 8.41 -9.83 0.13
N ASN A 23 7.74 -9.19 1.07
CA ASN A 23 6.61 -9.78 1.78
C ASN A 23 5.38 -9.84 0.85
N PRO A 24 4.75 -11.01 0.64
CA PRO A 24 3.57 -11.16 -0.20
C PRO A 24 2.27 -10.69 0.45
N ARG A 25 2.28 -10.28 1.73
CA ARG A 25 1.08 -9.84 2.42
C ARG A 25 0.46 -8.63 1.75
N THR A 26 -0.85 -8.71 1.54
CA THR A 26 -1.63 -7.59 1.00
C THR A 26 -1.63 -6.40 1.94
N VAL A 27 -1.64 -5.20 1.38
CA VAL A 27 -1.57 -3.95 2.13
C VAL A 27 -2.93 -3.25 2.07
N LEU A 28 -3.46 -2.83 3.22
CA LEU A 28 -4.72 -2.09 3.25
C LEU A 28 -4.63 -0.81 2.40
N LEU A 29 -5.69 -0.48 1.67
CA LEU A 29 -5.76 0.72 0.82
C LEU A 29 -5.59 2.04 1.60
N THR A 30 -5.79 2.02 2.90
CA THR A 30 -5.50 3.18 3.77
C THR A 30 -4.03 3.60 3.70
N ARG A 31 -3.11 2.66 3.54
CA ARG A 31 -1.67 2.95 3.36
C ARG A 31 -1.35 3.56 2.00
N TYR A 32 -2.26 3.44 1.03
CA TYR A 32 -2.18 4.07 -0.30
C TYR A 32 -2.95 5.39 -0.36
N GLY A 33 -3.20 6.01 0.78
CA GLY A 33 -3.85 7.32 0.86
C GLY A 33 -5.36 7.29 0.72
N ALA A 34 -6.01 6.11 0.84
CA ALA A 34 -7.47 6.05 0.93
C ALA A 34 -7.94 6.82 2.16
N LYS A 35 -8.84 7.78 1.96
CA LYS A 35 -9.43 8.61 3.03
C LYS A 35 -10.95 8.64 2.92
N ILE A 36 -11.61 8.84 4.03
CA ILE A 36 -13.07 9.04 4.06
C ILE A 36 -13.41 10.34 3.34
N ARG A 37 -14.29 10.26 2.36
CA ARG A 37 -14.90 11.44 1.76
C ARG A 37 -16.02 11.90 2.68
N THR A 38 -16.03 13.18 3.01
CA THR A 38 -17.10 13.77 3.82
C THR A 38 -17.87 14.82 3.02
N VAL A 39 -19.15 14.95 3.32
CA VAL A 39 -20.03 16.00 2.79
C VAL A 39 -20.71 16.71 3.95
N LYS A 40 -21.23 17.91 3.71
CA LYS A 40 -22.03 18.64 4.69
C LYS A 40 -23.26 17.81 5.11
N ALA A 41 -23.48 17.63 6.38
CA ALA A 41 -24.64 16.92 6.87
C ALA A 41 -25.87 17.82 6.80
N LYS A 42 -27.02 17.23 6.41
CA LYS A 42 -28.32 17.90 6.50
C LYS A 42 -29.05 17.33 7.73
N GLY A 43 -29.58 18.20 8.58
CA GLY A 43 -30.33 17.81 9.78
C GLY A 43 -29.45 17.34 10.96
N ARG A 44 -30.09 16.82 12.02
CA ARG A 44 -29.48 16.49 13.32
C ARG A 44 -28.37 15.43 13.26
N ARG A 45 -28.41 14.50 12.31
CA ARG A 45 -27.46 13.35 12.23
C ARG A 45 -25.99 13.70 11.99
N GLY A 46 -25.63 14.93 11.72
CA GLY A 46 -24.26 15.31 11.47
C GLY A 46 -23.69 16.30 12.47
N LEU A 47 -24.45 16.70 13.46
CA LEU A 47 -24.07 17.79 14.37
C LEU A 47 -22.81 17.44 15.19
N THR A 48 -22.68 16.20 15.65
CA THR A 48 -21.55 15.75 16.47
C THR A 48 -20.35 15.26 15.68
N GLY A 49 -20.50 15.01 14.37
CA GLY A 49 -19.46 14.36 13.57
C GLY A 49 -19.20 12.92 14.01
N ASP A 50 -18.00 12.40 13.69
CA ASP A 50 -17.52 11.08 14.13
C ASP A 50 -16.01 11.15 14.34
N PRO A 51 -15.54 11.49 15.54
CA PRO A 51 -14.09 11.62 15.83
C PRO A 51 -13.31 10.33 15.57
N ALA A 52 -13.92 9.15 15.82
CA ALA A 52 -13.27 7.87 15.59
C ALA A 52 -12.92 7.63 14.11
N ARG A 53 -13.62 8.29 13.18
CA ARG A 53 -13.33 8.30 11.74
C ARG A 53 -12.67 9.58 11.25
N GLY A 54 -12.34 10.50 12.13
CA GLY A 54 -11.81 11.83 11.77
C GLY A 54 -12.83 12.70 11.03
N ILE A 55 -14.14 12.53 11.30
CA ILE A 55 -15.20 13.32 10.67
C ILE A 55 -15.60 14.45 11.62
N GLN A 56 -15.39 15.67 11.18
CA GLN A 56 -15.72 16.88 11.93
C GLN A 56 -17.23 17.05 12.11
N ALA A 57 -17.63 17.79 13.15
CA ALA A 57 -19.01 18.21 13.36
C ALA A 57 -19.57 18.93 12.13
N GLY A 58 -20.84 18.75 11.85
CA GLY A 58 -21.52 19.28 10.66
C GLY A 58 -21.24 18.50 9.38
N ARG A 59 -20.47 17.43 9.43
CA ARG A 59 -20.15 16.58 8.26
C ARG A 59 -20.57 15.11 8.47
N LYS A 60 -20.82 14.41 7.34
CA LYS A 60 -21.09 12.97 7.34
C LYS A 60 -20.21 12.26 6.29
N ALA A 61 -19.95 10.98 6.51
CA ALA A 61 -19.27 10.15 5.52
C ALA A 61 -20.10 10.03 4.22
N ALA A 62 -19.41 10.12 3.09
CA ALA A 62 -20.01 10.00 1.75
C ALA A 62 -19.12 9.17 0.81
N GLY A 63 -18.63 8.04 1.30
CA GLY A 63 -17.77 7.14 0.55
C GLY A 63 -16.27 7.39 0.76
N THR A 64 -15.46 7.00 -0.21
CA THR A 64 -14.00 7.03 -0.14
C THR A 64 -13.46 8.07 -1.12
N LYS A 65 -12.51 8.89 -0.68
CA LYS A 65 -11.69 9.71 -1.58
C LYS A 65 -10.82 8.79 -2.45
N GLY A 66 -10.40 9.30 -3.60
CA GLY A 66 -9.57 8.56 -4.53
C GLY A 66 -8.29 8.03 -3.91
N VAL A 67 -7.86 6.88 -4.38
CA VAL A 67 -6.65 6.19 -3.97
C VAL A 67 -5.60 6.35 -5.06
N LYS A 68 -4.38 6.70 -4.69
CA LYS A 68 -3.25 6.82 -5.59
C LYS A 68 -2.33 5.61 -5.39
N ILE A 69 -2.42 4.63 -6.30
CA ILE A 69 -1.65 3.38 -6.21
C ILE A 69 -0.32 3.50 -6.97
N LYS A 70 -0.31 4.19 -8.12
CA LYS A 70 0.90 4.38 -8.94
C LYS A 70 1.51 5.77 -8.70
N THR A 71 2.83 5.83 -8.58
CA THR A 71 3.58 7.09 -8.63
C THR A 71 3.34 7.75 -9.99
N GLY A 72 2.98 9.04 -10.00
CA GLY A 72 2.63 9.74 -11.25
C GLY A 72 1.19 9.51 -11.75
N GLY A 73 0.48 8.50 -11.26
CA GLY A 73 -0.92 8.25 -11.62
C GLY A 73 -1.92 9.15 -10.88
N GLY A 74 -3.06 9.44 -11.50
CA GLY A 74 -4.18 10.13 -10.86
C GLY A 74 -4.85 9.29 -9.77
N ALA A 75 -5.44 9.95 -8.77
CA ALA A 75 -6.22 9.27 -7.76
C ALA A 75 -7.52 8.73 -8.36
N LYS A 76 -7.76 7.41 -8.27
CA LYS A 76 -9.00 6.78 -8.71
C LYS A 76 -10.02 6.76 -7.58
N ARG A 77 -11.24 7.20 -7.90
CA ARG A 77 -12.37 7.11 -6.96
C ARG A 77 -12.84 5.65 -6.87
N LEU A 78 -13.06 5.17 -5.67
CA LEU A 78 -13.64 3.85 -5.43
C LEU A 78 -15.17 3.98 -5.37
N ALA A 79 -15.84 3.64 -6.45
CA ALA A 79 -17.31 3.65 -6.51
C ALA A 79 -17.88 2.59 -5.54
N GLY A 80 -18.96 2.93 -4.85
CA GLY A 80 -19.64 2.01 -3.92
C GLY A 80 -18.84 1.65 -2.65
N ALA A 81 -17.63 2.18 -2.48
CA ALA A 81 -16.85 1.87 -1.28
C ALA A 81 -17.35 2.65 -0.06
N PHE A 82 -17.42 1.96 1.07
CA PHE A 82 -17.73 2.53 2.38
C PHE A 82 -16.68 2.07 3.41
N TRP A 83 -16.76 2.56 4.63
CA TRP A 83 -15.75 2.29 5.64
C TRP A 83 -16.30 1.42 6.76
N VAL A 84 -15.56 0.37 7.12
CA VAL A 84 -15.88 -0.55 8.21
C VAL A 84 -14.69 -0.64 9.16
N ARG A 85 -14.95 -0.78 10.44
CA ARG A 85 -13.94 -1.09 11.43
C ARG A 85 -13.73 -2.59 11.47
N LEU A 86 -12.50 -3.03 11.19
CA LEU A 86 -12.14 -4.45 11.17
C LEU A 86 -12.10 -4.99 12.61
N ALA A 87 -12.80 -6.10 12.87
CA ALA A 87 -12.92 -6.67 14.20
C ALA A 87 -11.57 -7.07 14.81
N GLY A 88 -10.68 -7.69 14.04
CA GLY A 88 -9.40 -8.20 14.56
C GLY A 88 -8.37 -7.11 14.82
N SER A 89 -8.25 -6.10 13.96
CA SER A 89 -7.23 -5.05 14.08
C SER A 89 -7.76 -3.72 14.62
N GLY A 90 -9.06 -3.55 14.72
CA GLY A 90 -9.70 -2.28 15.08
C GLY A 90 -9.49 -1.15 14.07
N GLN A 91 -8.78 -1.41 12.97
CA GLN A 91 -8.48 -0.40 11.95
C GLN A 91 -9.68 -0.15 11.04
N TRP A 92 -9.81 1.07 10.56
CA TRP A 92 -10.80 1.41 9.55
C TRP A 92 -10.28 1.03 8.17
N ALA A 93 -11.10 0.30 7.40
CA ALA A 93 -10.76 -0.13 6.04
C ALA A 93 -11.88 0.20 5.06
N PRO A 94 -11.55 0.58 3.81
CA PRO A 94 -12.53 0.69 2.76
C PRO A 94 -12.97 -0.70 2.30
N VAL A 95 -14.27 -0.88 2.15
CA VAL A 95 -14.91 -2.13 1.73
C VAL A 95 -15.94 -1.87 0.64
N VAL A 96 -16.28 -2.90 -0.13
CA VAL A 96 -17.34 -2.86 -1.15
C VAL A 96 -18.35 -3.96 -0.84
N ARG A 97 -19.64 -3.67 -1.03
CA ARG A 97 -20.72 -4.67 -0.93
C ARG A 97 -20.52 -5.78 -1.95
N THR A 98 -20.73 -7.01 -1.52
CA THR A 98 -20.74 -8.21 -2.38
C THR A 98 -22.11 -8.88 -2.45
N GLY A 99 -23.04 -8.50 -1.57
CA GLY A 99 -24.39 -8.99 -1.50
C GLY A 99 -25.28 -8.06 -0.66
N ASP A 100 -26.52 -8.48 -0.41
CA ASP A 100 -27.53 -7.67 0.28
C ASP A 100 -27.46 -7.78 1.82
N GLY A 101 -26.78 -8.79 2.33
CA GLY A 101 -26.60 -9.02 3.77
C GLY A 101 -25.77 -7.92 4.44
N ARG A 102 -26.03 -7.69 5.73
CA ARG A 102 -25.30 -6.69 6.51
C ARG A 102 -23.78 -6.92 6.52
N ASN A 103 -23.34 -8.18 6.49
CA ASN A 103 -21.94 -8.56 6.56
C ASN A 103 -21.35 -8.93 5.19
N ASP A 104 -22.14 -8.80 4.11
CA ASP A 104 -21.71 -9.13 2.75
C ASP A 104 -20.88 -7.98 2.19
N TYR A 105 -19.64 -7.94 2.58
CA TYR A 105 -18.68 -6.96 2.05
C TYR A 105 -17.28 -7.58 1.96
N ARG A 106 -16.53 -7.06 1.02
CA ARG A 106 -15.12 -7.40 0.80
C ARG A 106 -14.23 -6.22 1.16
N VAL A 107 -13.19 -6.48 1.96
CA VAL A 107 -12.14 -5.49 2.26
C VAL A 107 -11.32 -5.23 1.01
N LEU A 108 -11.04 -3.97 0.74
CA LEU A 108 -10.23 -3.56 -0.40
C LEU A 108 -8.77 -3.41 0.03
N TYR A 109 -7.92 -4.19 -0.63
CA TYR A 109 -6.47 -4.16 -0.46
C TYR A 109 -5.83 -3.52 -1.69
N GLY A 110 -4.68 -2.91 -1.49
CA GLY A 110 -3.78 -2.52 -2.54
C GLY A 110 -2.80 -3.65 -2.88
N PRO A 111 -1.93 -3.43 -3.89
CA PRO A 111 -0.92 -4.39 -4.25
C PRO A 111 0.02 -4.66 -3.07
N SER A 112 0.50 -5.89 -2.95
CA SER A 112 1.55 -6.22 -1.99
C SER A 112 2.90 -5.65 -2.45
N VAL A 113 3.85 -5.53 -1.53
CA VAL A 113 5.22 -5.13 -1.88
C VAL A 113 5.83 -6.11 -2.88
N HIS A 114 5.50 -7.40 -2.74
CA HIS A 114 5.94 -8.43 -3.69
C HIS A 114 5.41 -8.19 -5.11
N GLN A 115 4.12 -7.84 -5.26
CA GLN A 115 3.54 -7.53 -6.59
C GLN A 115 4.21 -6.31 -7.21
N VAL A 116 4.39 -5.24 -6.44
CA VAL A 116 5.08 -4.03 -6.92
C VAL A 116 6.53 -4.35 -7.31
N TRP A 117 7.22 -5.16 -6.50
CA TRP A 117 8.58 -5.60 -6.81
C TRP A 117 8.65 -6.42 -8.10
N SER A 118 7.71 -7.36 -8.30
CA SER A 118 7.66 -8.15 -9.53
C SER A 118 7.47 -7.30 -10.78
N ASP A 119 6.66 -6.24 -10.69
CA ASP A 119 6.43 -5.31 -11.81
C ASP A 119 7.66 -4.45 -12.13
N VAL A 120 8.41 -4.06 -11.11
CA VAL A 120 9.55 -3.12 -11.24
C VAL A 120 10.86 -3.86 -11.50
N ARG A 121 10.98 -5.12 -11.08
CA ARG A 121 12.22 -5.91 -11.13
C ARG A 121 12.81 -5.96 -12.53
N SER A 122 12.01 -6.19 -13.55
CA SER A 122 12.47 -6.27 -14.94
C SER A 122 13.13 -4.98 -15.44
N THR A 123 12.68 -3.83 -14.92
CA THR A 123 13.24 -2.52 -15.29
C THR A 123 14.50 -2.18 -14.51
N VAL A 124 14.56 -2.59 -13.24
CA VAL A 124 15.64 -2.21 -12.31
C VAL A 124 16.81 -3.20 -12.34
N ALA A 125 16.55 -4.49 -12.58
CA ALA A 125 17.56 -5.53 -12.53
C ALA A 125 18.74 -5.30 -13.48
N PRO A 126 18.56 -4.87 -14.76
CA PRO A 126 19.69 -4.61 -15.65
C PRO A 126 20.62 -3.53 -15.12
N GLN A 127 20.07 -2.43 -14.61
CA GLN A 127 20.85 -1.32 -14.03
C GLN A 127 21.61 -1.74 -12.77
N ALA A 128 20.96 -2.53 -11.91
CA ALA A 128 21.57 -3.05 -10.70
C ALA A 128 22.72 -4.02 -11.03
N MET A 129 22.55 -4.87 -12.05
CA MET A 129 23.60 -5.78 -12.52
C MET A 129 24.79 -5.02 -13.11
N GLN A 130 24.54 -4.00 -13.94
CA GLN A 130 25.60 -3.17 -14.48
C GLN A 130 26.39 -2.49 -13.37
N HIS A 131 25.70 -1.87 -12.42
CA HIS A 131 26.36 -1.22 -11.28
C HIS A 131 27.17 -2.19 -10.41
N ALA A 132 26.66 -3.41 -10.22
CA ALA A 132 27.41 -4.46 -9.49
C ALA A 132 28.66 -4.90 -10.26
N ALA A 133 28.59 -5.03 -11.59
CA ALA A 133 29.74 -5.37 -12.43
C ALA A 133 30.81 -4.26 -12.40
N ASP A 134 30.39 -3.01 -12.52
CA ASP A 134 31.31 -1.85 -12.48
C ASP A 134 32.01 -1.75 -11.12
N GLU A 135 31.25 -1.98 -10.03
CA GLU A 135 31.82 -1.97 -8.68
C GLU A 135 32.78 -3.14 -8.45
N PHE A 136 32.46 -4.32 -9.00
CA PHE A 136 33.37 -5.48 -8.94
C PHE A 136 34.70 -5.20 -9.61
N ILE A 137 34.68 -4.65 -10.83
CA ILE A 137 35.89 -4.28 -11.56
C ILE A 137 36.68 -3.25 -10.75
N ARG A 138 36.04 -2.23 -10.24
CA ARG A 138 36.67 -1.18 -9.40
C ARG A 138 37.37 -1.76 -8.17
N GLN A 139 36.74 -2.73 -7.50
CA GLN A 139 37.33 -3.38 -6.32
C GLN A 139 38.53 -4.30 -6.72
N PHE A 140 38.40 -4.99 -7.83
CA PHE A 140 39.47 -5.84 -8.37
C PHE A 140 40.72 -5.01 -8.71
N ASP A 141 40.57 -3.89 -9.41
CA ASP A 141 41.68 -2.99 -9.78
C ASP A 141 42.39 -2.36 -8.56
N ARG A 142 41.72 -2.29 -7.43
CA ARG A 142 42.31 -1.79 -6.16
C ARG A 142 43.16 -2.84 -5.45
N LEU A 143 42.96 -4.12 -5.75
CA LEU A 143 43.66 -5.26 -5.12
C LEU A 143 44.77 -5.80 -5.99
N SER A 144 44.86 -5.37 -7.25
CA SER A 144 45.94 -5.67 -8.21
C SER A 144 47.03 -4.66 -8.09
#